data_b6b8b1342ef1fc6d2cf370a3c1ba139e
#
_entry.id   b6b8b1342ef1fc6d2cf370a3c1ba139e
#
_cell.length_a   1.000
_cell.length_b   1.000
_cell.length_c   1.000
_cell.angle_alpha   90.00
_cell.angle_beta   90.00
_cell.angle_gamma   90.00
#
_symmetry.space_group_name_H-M   'P 1'
#
loop_
_entity.id
_entity.type
_entity.pdbx_description
1 polymer ?
#
loop_
_entity_poly.entity_id
_entity_poly.type
_entity_poly.pdbx_seq_one_letter_code
_entity_poly.pdbx_strand_id
1 'polypeptide(L)'
;IWVGSNDGLIHLTRDGGKNWKNVTPKSLKKGGRVDSVEPSKHEQSIAFVTVLRYQLGDWSPYIYKTTNYGETWKLITNGIPSDFPVRVVREDPNKKGLLYAGTEFGLFISRNGGENWESFQQNLPITPITDLKVHRNDVVISTMGRSFWILDRINFLHHNYEVDKPYLVKPSETFRYRYRASRNSNNFYPQSSVVLDYYLESDAYENINLSFYDKNDNLVNSFSNSSAEDITDTSYNMELS
;
A
#
# COMPACT_ATOMS: atom_id res chain seq x y z
N ILE A 1 -7.90 9.59 20.83
CA ILE A 1 -6.46 9.27 20.80
C ILE A 1 -6.29 7.83 21.23
N TRP A 2 -5.50 7.08 20.49
CA TRP A 2 -5.13 5.71 20.81
C TRP A 2 -3.70 5.67 21.30
N VAL A 3 -3.41 4.83 22.29
CA VAL A 3 -2.06 4.63 22.85
C VAL A 3 -1.82 3.15 23.08
N GLY A 4 -0.69 2.66 22.55
CA GLY A 4 -0.16 1.34 22.83
C GLY A 4 1.05 1.42 23.77
N SER A 5 1.22 0.41 24.60
CA SER A 5 2.32 0.36 25.56
C SER A 5 3.27 -0.80 25.32
N ASN A 6 4.44 -0.72 25.97
CA ASN A 6 5.50 -1.74 25.86
C ASN A 6 5.15 -3.05 26.62
N ASP A 7 4.14 -3.04 27.46
CA ASP A 7 3.62 -4.21 28.18
C ASP A 7 2.35 -4.82 27.57
N GLY A 8 1.97 -4.34 26.38
CA GLY A 8 0.89 -4.89 25.58
C GLY A 8 -0.49 -4.29 25.88
N LEU A 9 -0.57 -3.23 26.65
CA LEU A 9 -1.85 -2.56 26.92
C LEU A 9 -2.20 -1.56 25.83
N ILE A 10 -3.49 -1.44 25.56
CA ILE A 10 -4.03 -0.48 24.59
C ILE A 10 -5.05 0.38 25.31
N HIS A 11 -4.88 1.69 25.25
CA HIS A 11 -5.78 2.66 25.84
C HIS A 11 -6.36 3.59 24.78
N LEU A 12 -7.60 3.98 24.97
CA LEU A 12 -8.31 4.93 24.13
C LEU A 12 -8.89 6.07 24.96
N THR A 13 -8.74 7.28 24.46
CA THR A 13 -9.53 8.45 24.89
C THR A 13 -10.34 8.99 23.73
N ARG A 14 -11.57 9.43 24.00
CA ARG A 14 -12.47 10.07 23.03
C ARG A 14 -12.78 11.52 23.38
N ASP A 15 -12.22 12.01 24.47
CA ASP A 15 -12.47 13.36 25.05
C ASP A 15 -11.20 14.19 25.19
N GLY A 16 -10.20 13.92 24.33
CA GLY A 16 -8.95 14.69 24.30
C GLY A 16 -7.99 14.38 25.45
N GLY A 17 -8.11 13.20 26.06
CA GLY A 17 -7.19 12.76 27.13
C GLY A 17 -7.72 12.97 28.55
N LYS A 18 -8.96 13.44 28.70
CA LYS A 18 -9.57 13.63 30.03
C LYS A 18 -9.86 12.29 30.71
N ASN A 19 -10.38 11.33 29.94
CA ASN A 19 -10.65 9.97 30.41
C ASN A 19 -10.01 8.95 29.48
N TRP A 20 -9.41 7.91 30.06
CA TRP A 20 -8.78 6.83 29.35
C TRP A 20 -9.45 5.50 29.69
N LYS A 21 -9.78 4.74 28.64
CA LYS A 21 -10.35 3.39 28.77
C LYS A 21 -9.31 2.37 28.29
N ASN A 22 -9.06 1.34 29.11
CA ASN A 22 -8.30 0.18 28.63
C ASN A 22 -9.19 -0.63 27.69
N VAL A 23 -8.73 -0.76 26.46
CA VAL A 23 -9.41 -1.46 25.38
C VAL A 23 -8.59 -2.61 24.82
N THR A 24 -7.63 -3.12 25.57
CA THR A 24 -6.77 -4.25 25.19
C THR A 24 -7.62 -5.46 24.78
N PRO A 25 -7.30 -6.14 23.65
CA PRO A 25 -8.02 -7.34 23.23
C PRO A 25 -7.96 -8.41 24.32
N LYS A 26 -9.14 -8.95 24.72
CA LYS A 26 -9.20 -10.00 25.76
C LYS A 26 -8.52 -11.31 25.34
N SER A 27 -8.39 -11.55 24.03
CA SER A 27 -7.71 -12.70 23.46
C SER A 27 -6.20 -12.53 23.38
N LEU A 28 -5.66 -11.32 23.57
CA LEU A 28 -4.22 -11.09 23.59
C LEU A 28 -3.63 -11.69 24.88
N LYS A 29 -2.67 -12.56 24.72
CA LYS A 29 -1.89 -13.09 25.84
C LYS A 29 -1.16 -11.94 26.56
N LYS A 30 -1.07 -11.99 27.86
CA LYS A 30 -0.41 -10.98 28.68
C LYS A 30 1.06 -10.76 28.25
N GLY A 31 1.47 -9.50 28.23
CA GLY A 31 2.81 -9.07 27.79
C GLY A 31 2.90 -8.95 26.26
N GLY A 32 4.07 -8.57 25.81
CA GLY A 32 4.34 -8.20 24.43
C GLY A 32 4.32 -6.68 24.25
N ARG A 33 4.91 -6.18 23.18
CA ARG A 33 4.97 -4.75 22.87
C ARG A 33 3.94 -4.40 21.80
N VAL A 34 3.10 -3.41 22.08
CA VAL A 34 2.28 -2.79 21.02
C VAL A 34 3.23 -1.98 20.13
N ASP A 35 3.53 -2.50 18.96
CA ASP A 35 4.53 -1.90 18.07
C ASP A 35 3.92 -0.82 17.16
N SER A 36 2.67 -1.01 16.76
CA SER A 36 1.97 -0.04 15.94
C SER A 36 0.51 0.08 16.34
N VAL A 37 -0.02 1.28 16.32
CA VAL A 37 -1.45 1.59 16.42
C VAL A 37 -1.82 2.47 15.23
N GLU A 38 -2.75 2.02 14.39
CA GLU A 38 -3.22 2.71 13.21
C GLU A 38 -4.73 2.96 13.30
N PRO A 39 -5.15 4.17 13.66
CA PRO A 39 -6.54 4.58 13.51
C PRO A 39 -6.88 4.72 12.03
N SER A 40 -8.01 4.16 11.62
CA SER A 40 -8.47 4.29 10.22
C SER A 40 -8.65 5.76 9.84
N LYS A 41 -8.24 6.10 8.61
CA LYS A 41 -8.48 7.42 8.01
C LYS A 41 -9.90 7.55 7.47
N HIS A 42 -10.60 6.43 7.27
CA HIS A 42 -11.91 6.36 6.66
C HIS A 42 -13.04 6.30 7.69
N GLU A 43 -12.78 5.74 8.88
CA GLU A 43 -13.80 5.53 9.88
C GLU A 43 -13.24 5.57 11.31
N GLN A 44 -13.70 6.52 12.11
CA GLN A 44 -13.14 6.79 13.44
C GLN A 44 -13.28 5.64 14.45
N SER A 45 -14.26 4.74 14.25
CA SER A 45 -14.50 3.57 15.11
C SER A 45 -13.52 2.43 14.83
N ILE A 46 -12.81 2.47 13.67
CA ILE A 46 -11.90 1.43 13.24
C ILE A 46 -10.48 1.78 13.66
N ALA A 47 -9.78 0.78 14.19
CA ALA A 47 -8.34 0.85 14.41
C ALA A 47 -7.71 -0.53 14.22
N PHE A 48 -6.42 -0.51 13.89
CA PHE A 48 -5.59 -1.69 13.74
C PHE A 48 -4.43 -1.59 14.73
N VAL A 49 -4.03 -2.72 15.30
CA VAL A 49 -2.94 -2.77 16.27
C VAL A 49 -2.07 -3.98 15.99
N THR A 50 -0.74 -3.79 16.00
CA THR A 50 0.22 -4.89 15.95
C THR A 50 0.87 -5.08 17.31
N VAL A 51 1.13 -6.34 17.66
CA VAL A 51 1.80 -6.68 18.93
C VAL A 51 2.94 -7.64 18.65
N LEU A 52 4.12 -7.27 19.08
CA LEU A 52 5.32 -8.11 19.04
C LEU A 52 5.50 -8.88 20.33
N ARG A 53 5.71 -10.19 20.20
CA ARG A 53 5.92 -11.10 21.33
C ARG A 53 7.14 -12.02 21.18
N TYR A 54 7.94 -11.85 20.12
CA TYR A 54 9.10 -12.73 19.87
C TYR A 54 10.10 -12.73 21.01
N GLN A 55 10.25 -11.63 21.75
CA GLN A 55 11.09 -11.56 22.97
C GLN A 55 10.58 -12.45 24.10
N LEU A 56 9.33 -12.89 24.04
CA LEU A 56 8.69 -13.84 24.96
C LEU A 56 8.65 -15.26 24.39
N GLY A 57 9.41 -15.53 23.32
CA GLY A 57 9.43 -16.82 22.62
C GLY A 57 8.19 -17.09 21.75
N ASP A 58 7.37 -16.09 21.48
CA ASP A 58 6.14 -16.20 20.70
C ASP A 58 6.31 -15.43 19.36
N TRP A 59 6.55 -16.14 18.29
CA TRP A 59 6.81 -15.60 16.94
C TRP A 59 5.55 -15.43 16.10
N SER A 60 4.38 -15.70 16.67
CA SER A 60 3.11 -15.58 15.94
C SER A 60 2.83 -14.15 15.48
N PRO A 61 2.24 -13.97 14.29
CA PRO A 61 1.78 -12.65 13.85
C PRO A 61 0.57 -12.20 14.68
N TYR A 62 0.56 -10.95 15.08
CA TYR A 62 -0.55 -10.34 15.79
C TYR A 62 -0.94 -9.02 15.13
N ILE A 63 -2.05 -9.04 14.39
CA ILE A 63 -2.74 -7.85 13.91
C ILE A 63 -4.18 -7.93 14.43
N TYR A 64 -4.55 -6.99 15.28
CA TYR A 64 -5.93 -6.88 15.78
C TYR A 64 -6.65 -5.72 15.09
N LYS A 65 -7.90 -5.96 14.69
CA LYS A 65 -8.82 -4.94 14.14
C LYS A 65 -10.00 -4.77 15.05
N THR A 66 -10.35 -3.53 15.34
CA THR A 66 -11.63 -3.15 15.94
C THR A 66 -12.45 -2.33 14.96
N THR A 67 -13.78 -2.41 15.08
CA THR A 67 -14.75 -1.58 14.33
C THR A 67 -15.67 -0.78 15.24
N ASN A 68 -15.42 -0.84 16.57
CA ASN A 68 -16.28 -0.26 17.60
C ASN A 68 -15.48 0.36 18.75
N TYR A 69 -14.45 1.14 18.42
CA TYR A 69 -13.62 1.85 19.39
C TYR A 69 -12.95 0.92 20.43
N GLY A 70 -12.59 -0.29 20.04
CA GLY A 70 -11.89 -1.24 20.91
C GLY A 70 -12.79 -1.99 21.89
N GLU A 71 -14.12 -1.96 21.75
CA GLU A 71 -15.02 -2.78 22.56
C GLU A 71 -14.85 -4.27 22.24
N THR A 72 -14.66 -4.57 20.96
CA THR A 72 -14.31 -5.91 20.48
C THR A 72 -13.16 -5.84 19.47
N TRP A 73 -12.40 -6.93 19.41
CA TRP A 73 -11.26 -7.08 18.51
C TRP A 73 -11.32 -8.41 17.78
N LYS A 74 -10.92 -8.39 16.52
CA LYS A 74 -10.73 -9.58 15.68
C LYS A 74 -9.25 -9.70 15.34
N LEU A 75 -8.66 -10.88 15.50
CA LEU A 75 -7.33 -11.19 14.97
C LEU A 75 -7.46 -11.39 13.44
N ILE A 76 -6.65 -10.67 12.67
CA ILE A 76 -6.74 -10.61 11.21
C ILE A 76 -5.38 -10.93 10.57
N THR A 77 -4.91 -12.16 10.69
CA THR A 77 -3.58 -12.60 10.22
C THR A 77 -3.64 -13.73 9.20
N ASN A 78 -4.83 -14.04 8.66
CA ASN A 78 -4.99 -15.11 7.68
C ASN A 78 -4.18 -14.82 6.40
N GLY A 79 -3.27 -15.73 6.03
CA GLY A 79 -2.34 -15.58 4.89
C GLY A 79 -0.93 -15.09 5.28
N ILE A 80 -0.73 -14.60 6.52
CA ILE A 80 0.62 -14.35 7.05
C ILE A 80 1.11 -15.66 7.72
N PRO A 81 2.33 -16.15 7.41
CA PRO A 81 2.89 -17.33 8.04
C PRO A 81 2.91 -17.23 9.57
N SER A 82 2.71 -18.36 10.26
CA SER A 82 2.53 -18.41 11.71
C SER A 82 3.76 -18.02 12.55
N ASP A 83 4.92 -17.92 11.90
CA ASP A 83 6.21 -17.57 12.46
C ASP A 83 6.75 -16.20 11.97
N PHE A 84 5.86 -15.36 11.39
CA PHE A 84 6.21 -14.03 10.87
C PHE A 84 5.65 -12.92 11.79
N PRO A 85 6.37 -12.49 12.83
CA PRO A 85 5.94 -11.40 13.70
C PRO A 85 5.70 -10.12 12.90
N VAL A 86 4.60 -9.43 13.18
CA VAL A 86 4.21 -8.20 12.49
C VAL A 86 4.58 -6.98 13.34
N ARG A 87 5.37 -6.07 12.77
CA ARG A 87 5.78 -4.82 13.43
C ARG A 87 4.79 -3.69 13.19
N VAL A 88 4.32 -3.57 11.98
CA VAL A 88 3.53 -2.41 11.56
C VAL A 88 2.38 -2.82 10.66
N VAL A 89 1.25 -2.16 10.81
CA VAL A 89 0.14 -2.18 9.88
C VAL A 89 -0.27 -0.75 9.56
N ARG A 90 -0.58 -0.47 8.30
CA ARG A 90 -1.10 0.83 7.86
C ARG A 90 -2.26 0.64 6.90
N GLU A 91 -3.30 1.47 7.04
CA GLU A 91 -4.38 1.57 6.08
C GLU A 91 -4.06 2.62 5.02
N ASP A 92 -4.34 2.30 3.77
CA ASP A 92 -4.21 3.25 2.67
C ASP A 92 -5.18 4.44 2.88
N PRO A 93 -4.69 5.70 2.88
CA PRO A 93 -5.54 6.85 3.11
C PRO A 93 -6.53 7.14 1.98
N ASN A 94 -6.32 6.58 0.79
CA ASN A 94 -7.14 6.80 -0.40
C ASN A 94 -8.07 5.62 -0.71
N LYS A 95 -7.80 4.42 -0.13
CA LYS A 95 -8.59 3.20 -0.37
C LYS A 95 -8.93 2.51 0.94
N LYS A 96 -10.18 2.62 1.38
CA LYS A 96 -10.67 1.91 2.57
C LYS A 96 -10.49 0.41 2.42
N GLY A 97 -9.90 -0.22 3.45
CA GLY A 97 -9.69 -1.66 3.50
C GLY A 97 -8.48 -2.18 2.72
N LEU A 98 -7.72 -1.32 2.04
CA LEU A 98 -6.40 -1.65 1.54
C LEU A 98 -5.41 -1.45 2.67
N LEU A 99 -4.75 -2.53 3.09
CA LEU A 99 -3.83 -2.53 4.23
C LEU A 99 -2.46 -3.06 3.81
N TYR A 100 -1.42 -2.52 4.44
CA TYR A 100 -0.05 -2.98 4.31
C TYR A 100 0.45 -3.43 5.67
N ALA A 101 1.13 -4.57 5.74
CA ALA A 101 1.73 -5.09 6.97
C ALA A 101 3.22 -5.38 6.77
N GLY A 102 4.05 -4.74 7.60
CA GLY A 102 5.47 -5.00 7.68
C GLY A 102 5.78 -6.04 8.75
N THR A 103 6.47 -7.12 8.34
CA THR A 103 6.85 -8.23 9.21
C THR A 103 8.37 -8.27 9.44
N GLU A 104 8.84 -9.21 10.25
CA GLU A 104 10.29 -9.51 10.37
C GLU A 104 10.89 -10.05 9.06
N PHE A 105 10.07 -10.50 8.10
CA PHE A 105 10.54 -11.18 6.89
C PHE A 105 10.00 -10.56 5.58
N GLY A 106 9.43 -9.37 5.65
CA GLY A 106 9.00 -8.64 4.46
C GLY A 106 7.61 -8.02 4.54
N LEU A 107 7.08 -7.66 3.37
CA LEU A 107 5.85 -6.90 3.20
C LEU A 107 4.68 -7.80 2.79
N PHE A 108 3.53 -7.56 3.40
CA PHE A 108 2.25 -8.17 3.06
C PHE A 108 1.22 -7.09 2.74
N ILE A 109 0.25 -7.43 1.88
CA ILE A 109 -0.87 -6.58 1.50
C ILE A 109 -2.19 -7.32 1.76
N SER A 110 -3.21 -6.57 2.16
CA SER A 110 -4.60 -7.04 2.19
C SER A 110 -5.49 -6.06 1.44
N ARG A 111 -6.32 -6.57 0.52
CA ARG A 111 -7.25 -5.77 -0.28
C ARG A 111 -8.68 -5.78 0.27
N ASN A 112 -8.93 -6.52 1.35
CA ASN A 112 -10.26 -6.79 1.93
C ASN A 112 -10.35 -6.50 3.43
N GLY A 113 -9.61 -5.49 3.89
CA GLY A 113 -9.68 -5.02 5.27
C GLY A 113 -9.08 -5.97 6.30
N GLY A 114 -8.12 -6.80 5.88
CA GLY A 114 -7.38 -7.73 6.72
C GLY A 114 -8.00 -9.12 6.80
N GLU A 115 -9.01 -9.44 5.98
CA GLU A 115 -9.58 -10.79 5.96
C GLU A 115 -8.59 -11.81 5.41
N ASN A 116 -7.85 -11.41 4.37
CA ASN A 116 -6.77 -12.21 3.78
C ASN A 116 -5.56 -11.33 3.49
N TRP A 117 -4.39 -11.90 3.66
CA TRP A 117 -3.11 -11.29 3.36
C TRP A 117 -2.35 -12.10 2.31
N GLU A 118 -1.65 -11.40 1.44
CA GLU A 118 -0.76 -11.97 0.44
C GLU A 118 0.63 -11.31 0.52
N SER A 119 1.67 -12.04 0.18
CA SER A 119 3.02 -11.48 0.12
C SER A 119 3.09 -10.40 -0.97
N PHE A 120 3.65 -9.25 -0.63
CA PHE A 120 3.81 -8.12 -1.54
C PHE A 120 5.26 -7.65 -1.59
N GLN A 121 6.16 -8.61 -1.74
CA GLN A 121 7.60 -8.40 -1.61
C GLN A 121 8.22 -7.60 -2.75
N GLN A 122 7.68 -7.70 -3.97
CA GLN A 122 8.25 -7.08 -5.18
C GLN A 122 9.78 -7.33 -5.26
N ASN A 123 10.59 -6.29 -5.43
CA ASN A 123 12.05 -6.36 -5.40
C ASN A 123 12.66 -6.05 -4.03
N LEU A 124 11.84 -5.92 -2.98
CA LEU A 124 12.31 -5.72 -1.61
C LEU A 124 13.03 -7.00 -1.12
N PRO A 125 14.27 -6.92 -0.63
CA PRO A 125 14.93 -8.09 -0.04
C PRO A 125 14.22 -8.54 1.23
N ILE A 126 14.39 -9.82 1.60
CA ILE A 126 13.92 -10.32 2.89
C ILE A 126 14.65 -9.56 4.00
N THR A 127 13.91 -8.79 4.76
CA THR A 127 14.43 -7.93 5.84
C THR A 127 13.30 -7.53 6.78
N PRO A 128 13.59 -7.32 8.08
CA PRO A 128 12.59 -6.76 8.97
C PRO A 128 12.17 -5.36 8.54
N ILE A 129 10.87 -5.15 8.42
CA ILE A 129 10.27 -3.84 8.16
C ILE A 129 9.98 -3.18 9.50
N THR A 130 10.68 -2.11 9.81
CA THR A 130 10.57 -1.43 11.09
C THR A 130 9.40 -0.47 11.17
N ASP A 131 9.09 0.19 10.06
CA ASP A 131 7.90 1.02 9.91
C ASP A 131 7.57 1.18 8.42
N LEU A 132 6.36 1.57 8.12
CA LEU A 132 5.92 1.96 6.78
C LEU A 132 4.92 3.10 6.86
N LYS A 133 4.83 3.88 5.79
CA LYS A 133 3.89 4.98 5.66
C LYS A 133 3.40 5.09 4.22
N VAL A 134 2.09 5.23 4.08
CA VAL A 134 1.50 5.61 2.80
C VAL A 134 1.42 7.13 2.77
N HIS A 135 2.08 7.74 1.80
CA HIS A 135 2.10 9.19 1.61
C HIS A 135 1.83 9.53 0.15
N ARG A 136 0.75 10.28 -0.09
CA ARG A 136 0.23 10.52 -1.45
C ARG A 136 -0.07 9.18 -2.13
N ASN A 137 0.66 8.85 -3.19
CA ASN A 137 0.52 7.61 -3.93
C ASN A 137 1.78 6.72 -3.83
N ASP A 138 2.52 6.82 -2.74
CA ASP A 138 3.74 6.04 -2.52
C ASP A 138 3.67 5.30 -1.18
N VAL A 139 4.23 4.10 -1.13
CA VAL A 139 4.52 3.38 0.12
C VAL A 139 5.98 3.54 0.44
N VAL A 140 6.28 4.21 1.54
CA VAL A 140 7.63 4.39 2.06
C VAL A 140 7.87 3.40 3.19
N ILE A 141 8.95 2.64 3.10
CA ILE A 141 9.28 1.56 4.04
C ILE A 141 10.65 1.83 4.65
N SER A 142 10.75 1.72 5.98
CA SER A 142 12.01 1.64 6.69
C SER A 142 12.32 0.19 7.05
N THR A 143 13.58 -0.21 6.89
CA THR A 143 14.02 -1.59 7.14
C THR A 143 15.13 -1.63 8.17
N MET A 144 15.31 -2.79 8.79
CA MET A 144 16.44 -3.02 9.67
C MET A 144 17.65 -3.47 8.85
N GLY A 145 18.55 -2.53 8.56
CA GLY A 145 19.84 -2.81 7.89
C GLY A 145 19.82 -2.81 6.36
N ARG A 146 18.68 -2.49 5.72
CA ARG A 146 18.55 -2.42 4.25
C ARG A 146 18.05 -1.06 3.75
N SER A 147 18.26 0.02 4.56
CA SER A 147 17.87 1.40 4.22
C SER A 147 16.37 1.60 4.07
N PHE A 148 15.99 2.66 3.35
CA PHE A 148 14.63 3.00 3.00
C PHE A 148 14.30 2.51 1.60
N TRP A 149 13.05 2.08 1.42
CA TRP A 149 12.50 1.65 0.14
C TRP A 149 11.24 2.44 -0.15
N ILE A 150 11.03 2.75 -1.41
CA ILE A 150 9.84 3.45 -1.87
C ILE A 150 9.23 2.64 -3.01
N LEU A 151 7.94 2.31 -2.86
CA LEU A 151 7.12 1.84 -3.95
C LEU A 151 6.31 3.02 -4.45
N ASP A 152 6.70 3.52 -5.60
CA ASP A 152 6.06 4.69 -6.23
C ASP A 152 4.72 4.32 -6.86
N ARG A 153 3.80 5.29 -6.91
CA ARG A 153 2.60 5.27 -7.75
C ARG A 153 1.69 4.07 -7.51
N ILE A 154 1.31 3.84 -6.23
CA ILE A 154 0.42 2.73 -5.84
C ILE A 154 -1.05 2.94 -6.25
N ASN A 155 -1.37 3.96 -7.03
CA ASN A 155 -2.73 4.25 -7.49
C ASN A 155 -3.36 3.05 -8.24
N PHE A 156 -2.56 2.20 -8.89
CA PHE A 156 -3.06 0.96 -9.49
C PHE A 156 -3.67 -0.01 -8.45
N LEU A 157 -3.31 0.07 -7.18
CA LEU A 157 -3.90 -0.73 -6.10
C LEU A 157 -5.26 -0.20 -5.63
N HIS A 158 -5.62 1.03 -6.00
CA HIS A 158 -6.87 1.66 -5.58
C HIS A 158 -8.08 1.20 -6.40
N HIS A 159 -7.85 0.63 -7.57
CA HIS A 159 -8.91 0.16 -8.45
C HIS A 159 -9.21 -1.32 -8.24
N ASN A 160 -10.47 -1.70 -8.36
CA ASN A 160 -10.88 -3.09 -8.44
C ASN A 160 -10.91 -3.45 -9.93
N TYR A 161 -9.86 -4.06 -10.40
CA TYR A 161 -9.77 -4.47 -11.79
C TYR A 161 -10.46 -5.83 -11.98
N GLU A 162 -11.24 -5.93 -13.04
CA GLU A 162 -11.62 -7.24 -13.58
C GLU A 162 -10.36 -7.84 -14.19
N VAL A 163 -9.89 -8.97 -13.65
CA VAL A 163 -8.61 -9.60 -14.04
C VAL A 163 -8.65 -10.11 -15.50
N ASP A 164 -9.83 -10.12 -16.10
CA ASP A 164 -10.10 -10.75 -17.41
C ASP A 164 -10.09 -9.76 -18.60
N LYS A 165 -9.67 -8.51 -18.38
CA LYS A 165 -9.63 -7.49 -19.44
C LYS A 165 -8.44 -6.56 -19.28
N PRO A 166 -7.83 -6.15 -20.42
CA PRO A 166 -6.83 -5.09 -20.39
C PRO A 166 -7.46 -3.78 -19.91
N TYR A 167 -6.72 -3.03 -19.12
CA TYR A 167 -7.15 -1.70 -18.68
C TYR A 167 -5.98 -0.74 -18.54
N LEU A 168 -6.29 0.54 -18.74
CA LEU A 168 -5.38 1.64 -18.48
C LEU A 168 -5.65 2.22 -17.08
N VAL A 169 -4.60 2.28 -16.25
CA VAL A 169 -4.69 2.90 -14.91
C VAL A 169 -4.82 4.40 -15.10
N LYS A 170 -5.81 5.01 -14.45
CA LYS A 170 -5.95 6.47 -14.47
C LYS A 170 -4.66 7.11 -13.98
N PRO A 171 -3.97 7.94 -14.78
CA PRO A 171 -2.72 8.56 -14.39
C PRO A 171 -2.93 9.51 -13.21
N SER A 172 -1.91 9.62 -12.37
CA SER A 172 -1.89 10.62 -11.31
C SER A 172 -1.75 12.02 -11.91
N GLU A 173 -2.26 13.03 -11.20
CA GLU A 173 -2.04 14.43 -11.56
C GLU A 173 -0.54 14.71 -11.66
N THR A 174 -0.13 15.28 -12.79
CA THR A 174 1.28 15.58 -13.09
C THR A 174 1.46 17.07 -13.29
N PHE A 175 2.41 17.64 -12.58
CA PHE A 175 2.72 19.06 -12.71
C PHE A 175 3.75 19.29 -13.81
N ARG A 176 3.41 20.15 -14.75
CA ARG A 176 4.38 20.63 -15.74
C ARG A 176 5.21 21.74 -15.11
N TYR A 177 6.48 21.49 -14.89
CA TYR A 177 7.41 22.53 -14.41
C TYR A 177 8.57 22.71 -15.42
N ARG A 178 9.07 23.96 -15.49
CA ARG A 178 10.26 24.25 -16.25
C ARG A 178 11.46 24.06 -15.36
N TYR A 179 12.28 23.07 -15.68
CA TYR A 179 13.53 22.83 -15.00
C TYR A 179 14.70 23.22 -15.92
N ARG A 180 15.62 24.03 -15.39
CA ARG A 180 16.94 24.24 -16.00
C ARG A 180 17.96 23.57 -15.08
N ALA A 181 18.53 22.45 -15.51
CA ALA A 181 19.69 21.90 -14.85
C ALA A 181 20.82 22.92 -14.88
N SER A 182 21.40 23.25 -13.75
CA SER A 182 22.70 23.91 -13.71
C SER A 182 23.72 22.95 -14.32
N ARG A 183 24.61 23.43 -15.20
CA ARG A 183 25.65 22.61 -15.85
C ARG A 183 26.54 21.83 -14.87
N ASN A 184 26.56 22.21 -13.59
CA ASN A 184 27.41 21.63 -12.54
C ASN A 184 26.60 20.97 -11.40
N SER A 185 25.29 20.72 -11.53
CA SER A 185 24.54 20.07 -10.47
C SER A 185 24.49 18.56 -10.71
N ASN A 186 24.99 17.79 -9.74
CA ASN A 186 24.79 16.35 -9.67
C ASN A 186 23.38 15.99 -9.15
N ASN A 187 22.45 16.93 -9.11
CA ASN A 187 21.10 16.70 -8.64
C ASN A 187 20.30 15.96 -9.70
N PHE A 188 19.93 14.74 -9.39
CA PHE A 188 19.02 13.94 -10.19
C PHE A 188 17.59 14.39 -9.85
N TYR A 189 16.96 15.13 -10.74
CA TYR A 189 15.55 15.48 -10.61
C TYR A 189 14.72 14.55 -11.48
N PRO A 190 13.56 14.06 -10.99
CA PRO A 190 12.66 13.30 -11.82
C PRO A 190 12.23 14.14 -13.02
N GLN A 191 12.23 13.54 -14.20
CA GLN A 191 11.73 14.22 -15.40
C GLN A 191 10.23 14.51 -15.23
N SER A 192 9.78 15.70 -15.66
CA SER A 192 8.35 15.99 -15.72
C SER A 192 7.72 15.17 -16.84
N SER A 193 7.22 14.00 -16.53
CA SER A 193 6.58 13.09 -17.47
C SER A 193 5.29 12.56 -16.87
N VAL A 194 4.31 12.32 -17.70
CA VAL A 194 3.14 11.51 -17.34
C VAL A 194 3.56 10.05 -17.47
N VAL A 195 3.34 9.28 -16.42
CA VAL A 195 3.55 7.84 -16.46
C VAL A 195 2.18 7.17 -16.53
N LEU A 196 2.05 6.29 -17.50
CA LEU A 196 0.83 5.52 -17.74
C LEU A 196 1.13 4.07 -17.38
N ASP A 197 0.41 3.56 -16.39
CA ASP A 197 0.45 2.16 -16.02
C ASP A 197 -0.74 1.45 -16.66
N TYR A 198 -0.55 0.27 -17.21
CA TYR A 198 -1.61 -0.53 -17.80
C TYR A 198 -1.46 -2.00 -17.42
N TYR A 199 -2.56 -2.72 -17.44
CA TYR A 199 -2.60 -4.16 -17.22
C TYR A 199 -2.99 -4.88 -18.48
N LEU A 200 -2.32 -5.99 -18.75
CA LEU A 200 -2.65 -6.94 -19.82
C LEU A 200 -2.86 -8.31 -19.18
N GLU A 201 -3.93 -8.99 -19.55
CA GLU A 201 -4.29 -10.31 -19.00
C GLU A 201 -3.37 -11.44 -19.51
N SER A 202 -2.72 -11.23 -20.65
CA SER A 202 -1.80 -12.20 -21.23
C SER A 202 -0.71 -11.53 -22.05
N ASP A 203 0.38 -12.25 -22.29
CA ASP A 203 1.46 -11.83 -23.20
C ASP A 203 1.08 -11.96 -24.68
N ALA A 204 -0.16 -12.37 -24.99
CA ALA A 204 -0.64 -12.67 -26.34
C ALA A 204 -1.06 -11.44 -27.16
N TYR A 205 -0.97 -10.23 -26.60
CA TYR A 205 -1.26 -9.01 -27.37
C TYR A 205 -0.06 -8.62 -28.22
N GLU A 206 -0.14 -9.01 -29.51
CA GLU A 206 0.94 -8.70 -30.48
C GLU A 206 0.98 -7.20 -30.80
N ASN A 207 -0.18 -6.52 -30.78
CA ASN A 207 -0.26 -5.10 -31.13
C ASN A 207 -0.97 -4.31 -30.02
N ILE A 208 -0.23 -3.42 -29.35
CA ILE A 208 -0.75 -2.49 -28.35
C ILE A 208 -0.58 -1.07 -28.91
N ASN A 209 -1.68 -0.34 -29.03
CA ASN A 209 -1.67 1.07 -29.41
C ASN A 209 -2.16 1.94 -28.25
N LEU A 210 -1.40 2.96 -27.90
CA LEU A 210 -1.76 3.98 -26.94
C LEU A 210 -1.90 5.32 -27.66
N SER A 211 -3.13 5.83 -27.75
CA SER A 211 -3.44 7.06 -28.45
C SER A 211 -3.84 8.17 -27.49
N PHE A 212 -3.40 9.39 -27.78
CA PHE A 212 -3.69 10.59 -27.01
C PHE A 212 -4.52 11.56 -27.84
N TYR A 213 -5.62 12.01 -27.28
CA TYR A 213 -6.54 12.94 -27.91
C TYR A 213 -6.59 14.27 -27.15
N ASP A 214 -6.88 15.35 -27.86
CA ASP A 214 -7.19 16.63 -27.24
C ASP A 214 -8.66 16.68 -26.77
N LYS A 215 -9.06 17.77 -26.11
CA LYS A 215 -10.44 17.99 -25.65
C LYS A 215 -11.49 18.06 -26.78
N ASN A 216 -11.09 18.09 -28.06
CA ASN A 216 -11.95 18.12 -29.23
C ASN A 216 -11.87 16.79 -30.00
N ASP A 217 -11.37 15.72 -29.38
CA ASP A 217 -11.17 14.38 -29.96
C ASP A 217 -10.22 14.34 -31.17
N ASN A 218 -9.32 15.31 -31.30
CA ASN A 218 -8.28 15.24 -32.32
C ASN A 218 -7.09 14.43 -31.79
N LEU A 219 -6.60 13.48 -32.58
CA LEU A 219 -5.42 12.70 -32.27
C LEU A 219 -4.19 13.62 -32.16
N VAL A 220 -3.55 13.63 -30.99
CA VAL A 220 -2.33 14.41 -30.71
C VAL A 220 -1.09 13.57 -30.91
N ASN A 221 -1.11 12.34 -30.42
CA ASN A 221 0.01 11.41 -30.55
C ASN A 221 -0.45 9.96 -30.39
N SER A 222 0.37 9.01 -30.85
CA SER A 222 0.12 7.59 -30.72
C SER A 222 1.43 6.84 -30.58
N PHE A 223 1.45 5.82 -29.72
CA PHE A 223 2.56 4.90 -29.52
C PHE A 223 2.10 3.48 -29.78
N SER A 224 2.89 2.72 -30.50
CA SER A 224 2.65 1.31 -30.79
C SER A 224 3.87 0.48 -30.41
N ASN A 225 3.65 -0.76 -29.97
CA ASN A 225 4.72 -1.74 -29.75
C ASN A 225 5.06 -2.52 -31.04
N SER A 226 4.27 -2.38 -32.11
CA SER A 226 4.59 -2.99 -33.40
C SER A 226 5.59 -2.12 -34.18
N SER A 227 6.59 -2.75 -34.80
CA SER A 227 7.35 -2.10 -35.88
C SER A 227 6.39 -1.83 -37.06
N ALA A 228 6.60 -0.73 -37.79
CA ALA A 228 5.67 -0.21 -38.80
C ALA A 228 5.31 -1.16 -39.97
N GLU A 229 5.77 -2.40 -39.97
CA GLU A 229 5.61 -3.39 -41.05
C GLU A 229 4.52 -4.47 -40.76
N ASP A 230 4.01 -4.58 -39.50
CA ASP A 230 3.09 -5.67 -39.11
C ASP A 230 1.77 -5.17 -38.52
N ILE A 231 1.08 -4.23 -39.16
CA ILE A 231 -0.25 -3.82 -38.74
C ILE A 231 -1.26 -4.80 -39.34
N THR A 232 -1.46 -5.95 -38.71
CA THR A 232 -2.67 -6.75 -38.87
C THR A 232 -3.61 -6.48 -37.70
N ASP A 233 -4.84 -6.26 -38.03
CA ASP A 233 -6.00 -5.62 -37.41
C ASP A 233 -6.50 -6.19 -36.07
N THR A 234 -5.65 -6.33 -35.06
CA THR A 234 -6.03 -6.60 -33.66
C THR A 234 -5.52 -5.49 -32.72
N SER A 235 -5.92 -4.26 -33.00
CA SER A 235 -5.57 -3.11 -32.18
C SER A 235 -6.56 -2.95 -31.02
N TYR A 236 -6.06 -3.01 -29.78
CA TYR A 236 -6.80 -2.51 -28.62
C TYR A 236 -6.56 -1.01 -28.48
N ASN A 237 -7.60 -0.22 -28.64
CA ASN A 237 -7.57 1.22 -28.37
C ASN A 237 -7.89 1.45 -26.89
N MET A 238 -6.95 2.01 -26.15
CA MET A 238 -7.17 2.46 -24.77
C MET A 238 -7.47 3.96 -24.80
N GLU A 239 -8.68 4.34 -24.43
CA GLU A 239 -9.11 5.74 -24.33
C GLU A 239 -9.03 6.22 -22.88
N LEU A 240 -8.47 7.42 -22.69
CA LEU A 240 -8.55 8.17 -21.44
C LEU A 240 -9.82 9.00 -21.47
N SER A 241 -10.82 8.61 -20.71
CA SER A 241 -12.05 9.41 -20.48
C SER A 241 -11.88 10.35 -19.28
#